data_ba8229fcd27725e9a70f60e99cc1731a
#
_entry.id   ba8229fcd27725e9a70f60e99cc1731a
#
_cell.length_a   1.000
_cell.length_b   1.000
_cell.length_c   1.000
_cell.angle_alpha   90.00
_cell.angle_beta   90.00
_cell.angle_gamma   90.00
#
_symmetry.space_group_name_H-M   'P 1'
#
loop_
_entity.id
_entity.type
_entity.pdbx_description
1 polymer ?
#
loop_
_entity_poly.entity_id
_entity_poly.type
_entity_poly.pdbx_seq_one_letter_code
_entity_poly.pdbx_strand_id
1 'polypeptide(L)'
;MNMVHTFAICAYGESPYLEECIQSLLNQKTESKILIATSTPNSQILEMGEKYDIPIFVNYLEKGLAGDWNFAYNCANTPLVTLAHQDDRYYENYTEDILAAAKKCRHPLILFTDYNELRNGKTVTDNRLLKVKRLLLSPLKLPIFWKSRFIRRRILSIGSAICCPAVTLVKDNLPGFSFKNNMKSNIDWQAWEVLSRRKGEFAYTARAGMEH
;
A
#
# COMPACT_ATOMS: atom_id res chain seq x y z
N MET A 1 17.32 0.50 -16.30
CA MET A 1 17.18 -0.34 -15.08
C MET A 1 15.80 -0.97 -15.11
N ASN A 2 15.67 -2.27 -14.80
CA ASN A 2 14.33 -2.83 -14.67
C ASN A 2 13.65 -2.24 -13.44
N MET A 3 12.50 -1.57 -13.61
CA MET A 3 11.69 -1.09 -12.50
C MET A 3 11.23 -2.29 -11.66
N VAL A 4 11.51 -2.25 -10.36
CA VAL A 4 11.24 -3.36 -9.43
C VAL A 4 9.97 -3.15 -8.60
N HIS A 5 9.33 -1.98 -8.74
CA HIS A 5 8.15 -1.57 -7.97
C HIS A 5 7.02 -1.12 -8.88
N THR A 6 5.78 -1.44 -8.50
CA THR A 6 4.55 -0.97 -9.16
C THR A 6 3.60 -0.36 -8.14
N PHE A 7 3.09 0.82 -8.44
CA PHE A 7 1.87 1.33 -7.84
C PHE A 7 0.68 0.82 -8.65
N ALA A 8 -0.19 0.04 -8.04
CA ALA A 8 -1.46 -0.39 -8.62
C ALA A 8 -2.58 0.45 -8.03
N ILE A 9 -3.08 1.42 -8.79
CA ILE A 9 -4.16 2.31 -8.35
C ILE A 9 -5.46 1.52 -8.40
N CYS A 10 -6.11 1.39 -7.24
CA CYS A 10 -7.44 0.81 -7.12
C CYS A 10 -8.48 1.92 -7.32
N ALA A 11 -8.99 2.07 -8.56
CA ALA A 11 -9.96 3.08 -8.92
C ALA A 11 -11.39 2.52 -8.91
N TYR A 12 -12.32 3.25 -8.28
CA TYR A 12 -13.73 2.86 -8.18
C TYR A 12 -14.63 4.08 -8.35
N GLY A 13 -15.53 4.04 -9.34
CA GLY A 13 -16.40 5.17 -9.66
C GLY A 13 -15.61 6.42 -10.09
N GLU A 14 -16.29 7.56 -10.06
CA GLU A 14 -15.64 8.85 -10.28
C GLU A 14 -15.04 9.39 -8.99
N SER A 15 -13.84 9.95 -9.07
CA SER A 15 -13.15 10.54 -7.92
C SER A 15 -12.47 11.85 -8.30
N PRO A 16 -12.76 12.95 -7.59
CA PRO A 16 -12.08 14.21 -7.82
C PRO A 16 -10.58 14.17 -7.45
N TYR A 17 -10.13 13.12 -6.77
CA TYR A 17 -8.76 13.00 -6.26
C TYR A 17 -7.87 12.12 -7.13
N LEU A 18 -8.42 11.36 -8.11
CA LEU A 18 -7.66 10.41 -8.92
C LEU A 18 -6.47 11.06 -9.62
N GLU A 19 -6.66 12.26 -10.17
CA GLU A 19 -5.56 12.97 -10.84
C GLU A 19 -4.46 13.37 -9.87
N GLU A 20 -4.80 13.85 -8.68
CA GLU A 20 -3.82 14.23 -7.66
C GLU A 20 -3.04 13.00 -7.17
N CYS A 21 -3.70 11.85 -7.00
CA CYS A 21 -3.06 10.58 -6.73
C CYS A 21 -2.04 10.24 -7.80
N ILE A 22 -2.44 10.22 -9.08
CA ILE A 22 -1.55 9.91 -10.23
C ILE A 22 -0.33 10.82 -10.25
N GLN A 23 -0.52 12.13 -10.11
CA GLN A 23 0.56 13.11 -10.11
C GLN A 23 1.55 12.85 -8.97
N SER A 24 1.07 12.47 -7.78
CA SER A 24 1.92 12.14 -6.64
C SER A 24 2.79 10.90 -6.89
N LEU A 25 2.27 9.93 -7.64
CA LEU A 25 3.00 8.71 -8.03
C LEU A 25 4.03 8.97 -9.12
N LEU A 26 3.74 9.87 -10.07
CA LEU A 26 4.67 10.29 -11.11
C LEU A 26 5.84 11.12 -10.56
N ASN A 27 5.62 11.84 -9.46
CA ASN A 27 6.62 12.68 -8.80
C ASN A 27 7.57 11.94 -7.86
N GLN A 28 7.63 10.61 -7.91
CA GLN A 28 8.54 9.84 -7.06
C GLN A 28 10.00 10.07 -7.48
N LYS A 29 10.91 10.27 -6.51
CA LYS A 29 12.37 10.36 -6.74
C LYS A 29 12.97 9.12 -7.39
N THR A 30 12.39 7.97 -7.09
CA THR A 30 12.74 6.71 -7.74
C THR A 30 11.53 6.22 -8.52
N GLU A 31 11.70 6.08 -9.82
CA GLU A 31 10.64 5.68 -10.75
C GLU A 31 10.05 4.32 -10.40
N SER A 32 8.74 4.23 -10.56
CA SER A 32 7.94 3.01 -10.40
C SER A 32 7.03 2.84 -11.61
N LYS A 33 6.64 1.61 -11.90
CA LYS A 33 5.52 1.38 -12.80
C LYS A 33 4.24 1.85 -12.13
N ILE A 34 3.31 2.36 -12.94
CA ILE A 34 1.97 2.72 -12.48
C ILE A 34 0.97 1.98 -13.36
N LEU A 35 -0.07 1.46 -12.77
CA LEU A 35 -1.24 0.95 -13.47
C LEU A 35 -2.52 1.36 -12.75
N ILE A 36 -3.62 1.41 -13.48
CA ILE A 36 -4.96 1.60 -12.91
C ILE A 36 -5.72 0.27 -13.04
N ALA A 37 -6.30 -0.19 -11.94
CA ALA A 37 -7.18 -1.35 -11.88
C ALA A 37 -8.57 -0.89 -11.40
N THR A 38 -9.63 -1.27 -12.11
CA THR A 38 -11.00 -0.84 -11.80
C THR A 38 -12.02 -1.93 -12.11
N SER A 39 -13.07 -2.03 -11.31
CA SER A 39 -14.29 -2.80 -11.63
C SER A 39 -15.44 -1.91 -12.13
N THR A 40 -15.22 -0.60 -12.20
CA THR A 40 -16.22 0.41 -12.62
C THR A 40 -15.63 1.37 -13.64
N PRO A 41 -15.22 0.89 -14.84
CA PRO A 41 -14.64 1.76 -15.85
C PRO A 41 -15.62 2.89 -16.23
N ASN A 42 -15.11 4.10 -16.32
CA ASN A 42 -15.87 5.29 -16.68
C ASN A 42 -14.98 6.25 -17.50
N SER A 43 -15.59 7.33 -18.05
CA SER A 43 -14.88 8.29 -18.90
C SER A 43 -13.69 8.94 -18.18
N GLN A 44 -13.84 9.32 -16.91
CA GLN A 44 -12.78 9.95 -16.14
C GLN A 44 -11.54 9.01 -16.01
N ILE A 45 -11.76 7.74 -15.67
CA ILE A 45 -10.66 6.76 -15.54
C ILE A 45 -9.95 6.58 -16.88
N LEU A 46 -10.72 6.47 -17.97
CA LEU A 46 -10.16 6.32 -19.33
C LEU A 46 -9.36 7.56 -19.75
N GLU A 47 -9.89 8.75 -19.54
CA GLU A 47 -9.20 10.01 -19.81
C GLU A 47 -7.89 10.14 -19.00
N MET A 48 -7.89 9.73 -17.72
CA MET A 48 -6.67 9.76 -16.91
C MET A 48 -5.62 8.78 -17.41
N GLY A 49 -6.04 7.57 -17.82
CA GLY A 49 -5.13 6.59 -18.40
C GLY A 49 -4.49 7.09 -19.70
N GLU A 50 -5.27 7.68 -20.59
CA GLU A 50 -4.79 8.26 -21.84
C GLU A 50 -3.88 9.48 -21.58
N LYS A 51 -4.32 10.41 -20.74
CA LYS A 51 -3.59 11.65 -20.42
C LYS A 51 -2.19 11.39 -19.87
N TYR A 52 -2.04 10.37 -19.04
CA TYR A 52 -0.78 10.06 -18.33
C TYR A 52 -0.05 8.84 -18.89
N ASP A 53 -0.52 8.25 -20.01
CA ASP A 53 0.02 7.01 -20.60
C ASP A 53 0.12 5.86 -19.58
N ILE A 54 -0.93 5.68 -18.77
CA ILE A 54 -1.02 4.66 -17.73
C ILE A 54 -1.95 3.54 -18.18
N PRO A 55 -1.49 2.27 -18.19
CA PRO A 55 -2.32 1.14 -18.58
C PRO A 55 -3.47 0.92 -17.59
N ILE A 56 -4.67 0.69 -18.16
CA ILE A 56 -5.90 0.41 -17.40
C ILE A 56 -6.26 -1.06 -17.54
N PHE A 57 -6.54 -1.70 -16.41
CA PHE A 57 -7.00 -3.08 -16.32
C PHE A 57 -8.42 -3.11 -15.71
N VAL A 58 -9.35 -3.76 -16.40
CA VAL A 58 -10.75 -3.82 -15.97
C VAL A 58 -11.05 -5.18 -15.34
N ASN A 59 -11.51 -5.15 -14.09
CA ASN A 59 -11.92 -6.35 -13.36
C ASN A 59 -13.35 -6.75 -13.69
N TYR A 60 -13.55 -7.81 -14.45
CA TYR A 60 -14.85 -8.40 -14.76
C TYR A 60 -15.18 -9.65 -13.91
N LEU A 61 -14.24 -10.08 -13.05
CA LEU A 61 -14.33 -11.35 -12.33
C LEU A 61 -14.97 -11.16 -10.95
N GLU A 62 -14.18 -10.90 -9.94
CA GLU A 62 -14.62 -10.79 -8.55
C GLU A 62 -14.70 -9.31 -8.16
N LYS A 63 -15.92 -8.82 -7.95
CA LYS A 63 -16.17 -7.43 -7.55
C LYS A 63 -16.14 -7.29 -6.04
N GLY A 64 -15.97 -6.04 -5.59
CA GLY A 64 -15.90 -5.65 -4.18
C GLY A 64 -14.46 -5.48 -3.72
N LEU A 65 -14.30 -4.85 -2.55
CA LEU A 65 -13.02 -4.32 -2.09
C LEU A 65 -11.86 -5.34 -2.15
N ALA A 66 -12.07 -6.55 -1.62
CA ALA A 66 -11.04 -7.59 -1.65
C ALA A 66 -10.78 -8.11 -3.07
N GLY A 67 -11.83 -8.27 -3.89
CA GLY A 67 -11.72 -8.71 -5.29
C GLY A 67 -10.93 -7.70 -6.11
N ASP A 68 -11.24 -6.41 -5.98
CA ASP A 68 -10.56 -5.33 -6.69
C ASP A 68 -9.10 -5.19 -6.26
N TRP A 69 -8.80 -5.32 -4.96
CA TRP A 69 -7.41 -5.32 -4.47
C TRP A 69 -6.61 -6.54 -4.97
N ASN A 70 -7.20 -7.73 -4.97
CA ASN A 70 -6.57 -8.93 -5.50
C ASN A 70 -6.29 -8.81 -7.00
N PHE A 71 -7.25 -8.26 -7.74
CA PHE A 71 -7.09 -8.02 -9.16
C PHE A 71 -5.96 -7.04 -9.43
N ALA A 72 -5.95 -5.87 -8.77
CA ALA A 72 -4.90 -4.87 -8.89
C ALA A 72 -3.51 -5.45 -8.54
N TYR A 73 -3.41 -6.21 -7.44
CA TYR A 73 -2.19 -6.92 -7.05
C TYR A 73 -1.70 -7.88 -8.13
N ASN A 74 -2.61 -8.63 -8.75
CA ASN A 74 -2.25 -9.62 -9.77
C ASN A 74 -1.85 -8.99 -11.11
N CYS A 75 -2.39 -7.81 -11.48
CA CYS A 75 -2.01 -7.07 -12.68
C CYS A 75 -0.57 -6.55 -12.63
N ALA A 76 -0.03 -6.29 -11.44
CA ALA A 76 1.35 -5.86 -11.31
C ALA A 76 2.33 -7.00 -11.62
N ASN A 77 3.33 -6.73 -12.45
CA ASN A 77 4.34 -7.71 -12.91
C ASN A 77 5.74 -7.46 -12.31
N THR A 78 5.82 -6.69 -11.23
CA THR A 78 7.06 -6.44 -10.49
C THR A 78 7.06 -7.17 -9.15
N PRO A 79 8.23 -7.44 -8.55
CA PRO A 79 8.31 -8.11 -7.26
C PRO A 79 7.75 -7.29 -6.09
N LEU A 80 7.72 -5.96 -6.20
CA LEU A 80 7.20 -5.05 -5.17
C LEU A 80 5.94 -4.36 -5.68
N VAL A 81 4.85 -4.43 -4.92
CA VAL A 81 3.55 -3.88 -5.30
C VAL A 81 2.92 -3.10 -4.16
N THR A 82 2.60 -1.84 -4.40
CA THR A 82 1.79 -1.00 -3.52
C THR A 82 0.39 -0.83 -4.11
N LEU A 83 -0.64 -1.15 -3.34
CA LEU A 83 -2.03 -0.84 -3.69
C LEU A 83 -2.31 0.61 -3.30
N ALA A 84 -2.29 1.49 -4.27
CA ALA A 84 -2.61 2.89 -4.07
C ALA A 84 -4.13 3.09 -4.17
N HIS A 85 -4.75 3.75 -3.19
CA HIS A 85 -6.15 4.14 -3.34
C HIS A 85 -6.22 5.46 -4.11
N GLN A 86 -7.28 5.64 -4.87
CA GLN A 86 -7.44 6.79 -5.78
C GLN A 86 -7.56 8.15 -5.09
N ASP A 87 -7.69 8.17 -3.77
CA ASP A 87 -7.84 9.34 -2.91
C ASP A 87 -6.63 9.60 -2.00
N ASP A 88 -5.55 8.82 -2.19
CA ASP A 88 -4.30 8.98 -1.44
C ASP A 88 -3.28 9.84 -2.19
N ARG A 89 -2.39 10.49 -1.45
CA ARG A 89 -1.22 11.21 -1.98
C ARG A 89 0.07 10.64 -1.43
N TYR A 90 1.04 10.39 -2.31
CA TYR A 90 2.35 9.86 -1.93
C TYR A 90 3.40 10.96 -1.94
N TYR A 91 4.24 10.99 -0.90
CA TYR A 91 5.41 11.85 -0.88
C TYR A 91 6.49 11.32 -1.82
N GLU A 92 7.26 12.21 -2.41
CA GLU A 92 8.30 11.92 -3.42
C GLU A 92 9.33 10.87 -3.02
N ASN A 93 9.50 10.63 -1.73
CA ASN A 93 10.46 9.69 -1.17
C ASN A 93 9.91 8.28 -0.87
N TYR A 94 8.63 8.03 -1.11
CA TYR A 94 8.00 6.74 -0.71
C TYR A 94 8.74 5.54 -1.33
N THR A 95 8.91 5.53 -2.64
CA THR A 95 9.59 4.41 -3.34
C THR A 95 11.04 4.25 -2.90
N GLU A 96 11.77 5.35 -2.71
CA GLU A 96 13.14 5.33 -2.21
C GLU A 96 13.22 4.69 -0.82
N ASP A 97 12.35 5.09 0.11
CA ASP A 97 12.30 4.58 1.48
C ASP A 97 11.95 3.08 1.50
N ILE A 98 11.01 2.63 0.67
CA ILE A 98 10.65 1.22 0.52
C ILE A 98 11.83 0.40 -0.01
N LEU A 99 12.51 0.87 -1.04
CA LEU A 99 13.68 0.18 -1.59
C LEU A 99 14.86 0.13 -0.61
N ALA A 100 15.05 1.19 0.17
CA ALA A 100 16.07 1.23 1.22
C ALA A 100 15.76 0.25 2.36
N ALA A 101 14.48 0.10 2.72
CA ALA A 101 14.04 -0.89 3.70
C ALA A 101 14.22 -2.33 3.16
N ALA A 102 13.85 -2.58 1.90
CA ALA A 102 14.01 -3.89 1.25
C ALA A 102 15.46 -4.39 1.28
N LYS A 103 16.44 -3.51 1.02
CA LYS A 103 17.87 -3.84 1.06
C LYS A 103 18.36 -4.31 2.43
N LYS A 104 17.66 -3.97 3.52
CA LYS A 104 18.01 -4.37 4.90
C LYS A 104 17.39 -5.71 5.30
N CYS A 105 16.47 -6.24 4.48
CA CYS A 105 15.75 -7.47 4.74
C CYS A 105 16.37 -8.66 4.03
N ARG A 106 16.21 -9.85 4.62
CA ARG A 106 16.54 -11.12 3.97
C ARG A 106 15.32 -11.78 3.31
N HIS A 107 14.17 -11.66 3.95
CA HIS A 107 12.92 -12.27 3.48
C HIS A 107 11.72 -11.38 3.85
N PRO A 108 11.61 -10.17 3.26
CA PRO A 108 10.53 -9.25 3.57
C PRO A 108 9.19 -9.80 3.07
N LEU A 109 8.15 -9.71 3.88
CA LEU A 109 6.77 -10.01 3.49
C LEU A 109 6.08 -8.72 3.06
N ILE A 110 6.20 -7.70 3.90
CA ILE A 110 5.71 -6.35 3.65
C ILE A 110 6.76 -5.32 4.04
N LEU A 111 6.77 -4.24 3.30
CA LEU A 111 7.55 -3.03 3.56
C LEU A 111 6.54 -1.89 3.71
N PHE A 112 6.67 -1.03 4.68
CA PHE A 112 5.71 0.05 4.84
C PHE A 112 6.29 1.28 5.52
N THR A 113 5.66 2.42 5.23
CA THR A 113 6.01 3.71 5.81
C THR A 113 5.01 4.11 6.90
N ASP A 114 5.37 5.12 7.69
CA ASP A 114 4.38 5.91 8.41
C ASP A 114 3.54 6.72 7.42
N TYR A 115 2.46 7.31 7.90
CA TYR A 115 1.57 8.13 7.08
C TYR A 115 1.04 9.33 7.87
N ASN A 116 0.53 10.32 7.15
CA ASN A 116 -0.26 11.41 7.69
C ASN A 116 -1.72 11.27 7.26
N GLU A 117 -2.62 11.95 7.93
CA GLU A 117 -4.01 12.00 7.50
C GLU A 117 -4.27 13.24 6.64
N LEU A 118 -5.13 13.11 5.63
CA LEU A 118 -5.63 14.21 4.83
C LEU A 118 -7.07 14.51 5.27
N ARG A 119 -7.29 15.65 5.92
CA ARG A 119 -8.63 16.06 6.38
C ARG A 119 -9.01 17.42 5.81
N ASN A 120 -10.10 17.47 5.04
CA ASN A 120 -10.56 18.71 4.41
C ASN A 120 -9.44 19.44 3.64
N GLY A 121 -8.63 18.70 2.88
CA GLY A 121 -7.51 19.23 2.10
C GLY A 121 -6.30 19.69 2.92
N LYS A 122 -6.27 19.39 4.23
CA LYS A 122 -5.14 19.74 5.11
C LYS A 122 -4.46 18.50 5.64
N THR A 123 -3.14 18.51 5.57
CA THR A 123 -2.29 17.47 6.17
C THR A 123 -2.36 17.54 7.70
N VAL A 124 -2.75 16.43 8.31
CA VAL A 124 -2.73 16.24 9.75
C VAL A 124 -1.60 15.29 10.12
N THR A 125 -0.54 15.84 10.67
CA THR A 125 0.67 15.10 11.03
C THR A 125 0.61 14.51 12.43
N ASP A 126 -0.26 15.02 13.28
CA ASP A 126 -0.34 14.68 14.70
C ASP A 126 -1.78 14.76 15.21
N ASN A 127 -2.32 13.62 15.60
CA ASN A 127 -3.58 13.50 16.33
C ASN A 127 -3.54 12.29 17.27
N ARG A 128 -4.57 12.11 18.09
CA ARG A 128 -4.63 11.03 19.07
C ARG A 128 -4.51 9.64 18.41
N LEU A 129 -5.15 9.43 17.26
CA LEU A 129 -5.13 8.15 16.56
C LEU A 129 -3.74 7.86 15.99
N LEU A 130 -3.12 8.82 15.30
CA LEU A 130 -1.76 8.68 14.78
C LEU A 130 -0.75 8.43 15.90
N LYS A 131 -0.86 9.13 17.04
CA LYS A 131 -0.01 8.90 18.22
C LYS A 131 -0.10 7.45 18.72
N VAL A 132 -1.32 6.92 18.84
CA VAL A 132 -1.54 5.54 19.28
C VAL A 132 -0.94 4.55 18.28
N LYS A 133 -1.20 4.73 16.97
CA LYS A 133 -0.63 3.86 15.92
C LYS A 133 0.90 3.89 15.92
N ARG A 134 1.51 5.08 15.99
CA ARG A 134 2.96 5.26 16.05
C ARG A 134 3.59 4.65 17.31
N LEU A 135 2.89 4.72 18.45
CA LEU A 135 3.31 4.06 19.68
C LEU A 135 3.31 2.54 19.50
N LEU A 136 2.26 1.96 18.92
CA LEU A 136 2.18 0.54 18.63
C LEU A 136 3.29 0.08 17.67
N LEU A 137 3.59 0.88 16.65
CA LEU A 137 4.63 0.60 15.66
C LEU A 137 6.06 0.87 16.18
N SER A 138 6.21 1.52 17.35
CA SER A 138 7.52 1.96 17.85
C SER A 138 8.57 0.86 17.94
N PRO A 139 8.27 -0.43 18.29
CA PRO A 139 9.29 -1.48 18.29
C PRO A 139 9.87 -1.73 16.88
N LEU A 140 9.06 -1.58 15.82
CA LEU A 140 9.51 -1.80 14.44
C LEU A 140 10.42 -0.67 13.89
N LYS A 141 10.65 0.41 14.64
CA LYS A 141 11.71 1.38 14.31
C LYS A 141 13.09 0.75 14.35
N LEU A 142 13.25 -0.36 15.09
CA LEU A 142 14.48 -1.12 15.19
C LEU A 142 14.41 -2.35 14.28
N PRO A 143 15.23 -2.46 13.23
CA PRO A 143 15.19 -3.56 12.26
C PRO A 143 15.31 -4.97 12.85
N ILE A 144 15.94 -5.10 14.02
CA ILE A 144 16.07 -6.38 14.73
C ILE A 144 14.70 -7.01 15.05
N PHE A 145 13.65 -6.20 15.21
CA PHE A 145 12.30 -6.67 15.52
C PHE A 145 11.45 -7.00 14.29
N TRP A 146 11.86 -6.64 13.08
CA TRP A 146 11.09 -6.89 11.85
C TRP A 146 10.77 -8.37 11.64
N LYS A 147 11.67 -9.26 12.03
CA LYS A 147 11.49 -10.72 11.95
C LYS A 147 10.70 -11.34 13.11
N SER A 148 10.42 -10.57 14.18
CA SER A 148 9.76 -11.08 15.39
C SER A 148 8.27 -11.25 15.17
N ARG A 149 7.79 -12.50 15.03
CA ARG A 149 6.36 -12.80 14.95
C ARG A 149 5.59 -12.37 16.20
N PHE A 150 6.22 -12.44 17.37
CA PHE A 150 5.61 -11.97 18.61
C PHE A 150 5.31 -10.46 18.56
N ILE A 151 6.30 -9.64 18.19
CA ILE A 151 6.14 -8.18 18.08
C ILE A 151 5.05 -7.83 17.05
N ARG A 152 5.14 -8.41 15.83
CA ARG A 152 4.16 -8.14 14.76
C ARG A 152 2.72 -8.44 15.19
N ARG A 153 2.51 -9.60 15.87
CA ARG A 153 1.18 -9.97 16.35
C ARG A 153 0.71 -9.08 17.49
N ARG A 154 1.61 -8.63 18.38
CA ARG A 154 1.25 -7.69 19.47
C ARG A 154 0.83 -6.33 18.93
N ILE A 155 1.50 -5.82 17.91
CA ILE A 155 1.13 -4.56 17.24
C ILE A 155 -0.29 -4.62 16.68
N LEU A 156 -0.67 -5.75 16.10
CA LEU A 156 -1.96 -5.96 15.44
C LEU A 156 -3.07 -6.43 16.40
N SER A 157 -2.77 -6.71 17.68
CA SER A 157 -3.71 -7.36 18.59
C SER A 157 -4.84 -6.45 19.08
N ILE A 158 -4.69 -5.14 18.97
CA ILE A 158 -5.67 -4.15 19.47
C ILE A 158 -6.22 -3.23 18.38
N GLY A 159 -5.83 -3.42 17.13
CA GLY A 159 -6.32 -2.65 16.00
C GLY A 159 -5.38 -2.64 14.80
N SER A 160 -5.86 -2.10 13.67
CA SER A 160 -5.05 -1.91 12.48
C SER A 160 -4.13 -0.70 12.65
N ALA A 161 -2.88 -0.96 13.10
CA ALA A 161 -1.87 0.08 13.19
C ALA A 161 -1.21 0.38 11.84
N ILE A 162 -1.27 -0.56 10.89
CA ILE A 162 -0.63 -0.49 9.58
C ILE A 162 -1.66 -0.02 8.55
N CYS A 163 -1.44 1.14 7.95
CA CYS A 163 -2.29 1.71 6.91
C CYS A 163 -2.11 0.95 5.60
N CYS A 164 -3.20 0.49 4.98
CA CYS A 164 -3.15 -0.34 3.77
C CYS A 164 -2.36 0.29 2.62
N PRO A 165 -2.68 1.50 2.15
CA PRO A 165 -1.98 2.10 1.03
C PRO A 165 -0.52 2.49 1.34
N ALA A 166 -0.13 2.53 2.62
CA ALA A 166 1.28 2.72 2.99
C ALA A 166 2.13 1.44 2.87
N VAL A 167 1.51 0.31 2.46
CA VAL A 167 2.17 -1.01 2.41
C VAL A 167 2.56 -1.39 0.98
N THR A 168 3.81 -1.80 0.82
CA THR A 168 4.31 -2.52 -0.35
C THR A 168 4.39 -4.01 -0.03
N LEU A 169 3.71 -4.82 -0.82
CA LEU A 169 3.71 -6.28 -0.77
C LEU A 169 4.90 -6.83 -1.56
N VAL A 170 5.58 -7.86 -1.04
CA VAL A 170 6.71 -8.50 -1.72
C VAL A 170 6.22 -9.82 -2.36
N LYS A 171 5.83 -9.78 -3.64
CA LYS A 171 5.15 -10.88 -4.34
C LYS A 171 5.89 -12.20 -4.25
N ASP A 172 7.19 -12.21 -4.46
CA ASP A 172 8.00 -13.42 -4.49
C ASP A 172 8.00 -14.17 -3.14
N ASN A 173 7.77 -13.45 -2.05
CA ASN A 173 7.72 -14.00 -0.69
C ASN A 173 6.29 -14.28 -0.21
N LEU A 174 5.29 -14.04 -1.05
CA LEU A 174 3.87 -14.16 -0.73
C LEU A 174 3.14 -15.16 -1.64
N PRO A 175 3.65 -16.40 -1.81
CA PRO A 175 2.95 -17.39 -2.64
C PRO A 175 1.55 -17.65 -2.08
N GLY A 176 0.55 -17.65 -2.99
CA GLY A 176 -0.85 -17.89 -2.65
C GLY A 176 -1.49 -16.81 -1.77
N PHE A 177 -0.89 -15.62 -1.69
CA PHE A 177 -1.49 -14.51 -0.96
C PHE A 177 -2.71 -13.96 -1.71
N SER A 178 -3.77 -13.71 -0.95
CA SER A 178 -4.93 -12.96 -1.41
C SER A 178 -5.62 -12.30 -0.21
N PHE A 179 -6.16 -11.11 -0.42
CA PHE A 179 -7.10 -10.52 0.52
C PHE A 179 -8.40 -11.34 0.55
N LYS A 180 -8.95 -11.57 1.73
CA LYS A 180 -10.14 -12.43 1.89
C LYS A 180 -11.42 -11.61 1.81
N ASN A 181 -12.38 -12.09 1.06
CA ASN A 181 -13.69 -11.45 0.84
C ASN A 181 -14.75 -11.91 1.87
N ASN A 182 -14.34 -12.26 3.08
CA ASN A 182 -15.23 -12.70 4.16
C ASN A 182 -15.56 -11.61 5.19
N MET A 183 -15.04 -10.39 4.98
CA MET A 183 -15.27 -9.22 5.83
C MET A 183 -15.69 -8.03 4.97
N LYS A 184 -16.57 -7.18 5.52
CA LYS A 184 -16.99 -5.94 4.85
C LYS A 184 -16.00 -4.78 5.06
N SER A 185 -15.19 -4.85 6.10
CA SER A 185 -14.21 -3.85 6.50
C SER A 185 -13.01 -4.52 7.15
N ASN A 186 -11.92 -3.77 7.37
CA ASN A 186 -10.69 -4.27 8.00
C ASN A 186 -10.03 -5.46 7.28
N ILE A 187 -10.20 -5.54 5.96
CA ILE A 187 -9.63 -6.59 5.09
C ILE A 187 -8.10 -6.55 5.15
N ASP A 188 -7.53 -5.37 5.19
CA ASP A 188 -6.11 -5.09 5.38
C ASP A 188 -5.60 -5.62 6.72
N TRP A 189 -6.30 -5.32 7.82
CA TRP A 189 -5.92 -5.81 9.13
C TRP A 189 -5.91 -7.34 9.20
N GLN A 190 -6.93 -8.00 8.63
CA GLN A 190 -6.96 -9.45 8.51
C GLN A 190 -5.76 -9.98 7.72
N ALA A 191 -5.43 -9.34 6.60
CA ALA A 191 -4.29 -9.73 5.78
C ALA A 191 -2.97 -9.60 6.57
N TRP A 192 -2.77 -8.48 7.26
CA TRP A 192 -1.56 -8.27 8.08
C TRP A 192 -1.48 -9.26 9.24
N GLU A 193 -2.60 -9.59 9.86
CA GLU A 193 -2.64 -10.60 10.93
C GLU A 193 -2.20 -11.98 10.42
N VAL A 194 -2.74 -12.42 9.28
CA VAL A 194 -2.34 -13.68 8.63
C VAL A 194 -0.85 -13.67 8.27
N LEU A 195 -0.36 -12.60 7.65
CA LEU A 195 1.05 -12.46 7.28
C LEU A 195 1.97 -12.39 8.52
N SER A 196 1.50 -11.82 9.62
CA SER A 196 2.29 -11.70 10.85
C SER A 196 2.70 -13.06 11.43
N ARG A 197 2.00 -14.13 11.11
CA ARG A 197 2.26 -15.52 11.52
C ARG A 197 3.30 -16.23 10.64
N ARG A 198 3.49 -15.75 9.39
CA ARG A 198 4.46 -16.35 8.44
C ARG A 198 5.91 -16.05 8.86
N LYS A 199 6.85 -16.89 8.45
CA LYS A 199 8.28 -16.56 8.51
C LYS A 199 8.57 -15.41 7.56
N GLY A 200 9.40 -14.45 7.96
CA GLY A 200 9.78 -13.29 7.19
C GLY A 200 9.75 -12.02 8.01
N GLU A 201 9.75 -10.87 7.34
CA GLU A 201 9.98 -9.57 7.96
C GLU A 201 8.86 -8.59 7.59
N PHE A 202 8.51 -7.73 8.55
CA PHE A 202 7.67 -6.55 8.40
C PHE A 202 8.58 -5.34 8.56
N ALA A 203 9.04 -4.76 7.46
CA ALA A 203 9.97 -3.65 7.51
C ALA A 203 9.22 -2.33 7.57
N TYR A 204 9.53 -1.53 8.59
CA TYR A 204 8.88 -0.26 8.86
C TYR A 204 9.85 0.91 8.75
N THR A 205 9.45 1.93 8.00
CA THR A 205 10.11 3.22 7.93
C THR A 205 9.27 4.26 8.66
N ALA A 206 9.82 4.86 9.72
CA ALA A 206 9.07 5.80 10.57
C ALA A 206 8.88 7.19 9.94
N ARG A 207 9.43 7.43 8.74
CA ARG A 207 9.16 8.61 7.94
C ARG A 207 7.81 8.44 7.26
N ALA A 208 6.98 9.47 7.27
CA ALA A 208 5.73 9.43 6.54
C ALA A 208 6.02 9.39 5.02
N GLY A 209 5.45 8.40 4.35
CA GLY A 209 5.59 8.21 2.90
C GLY A 209 4.36 8.63 2.11
N MET A 210 3.23 8.88 2.78
CA MET A 210 1.98 9.23 2.11
C MET A 210 1.00 9.93 3.06
N GLU A 211 -0.10 10.41 2.46
CA GLU A 211 -1.28 10.97 3.14
C GLU A 211 -2.52 10.16 2.73
N HIS A 212 -3.36 9.85 3.73
CA HIS A 212 -4.60 9.06 3.57
C HIS A 212 -5.80 9.81 4.12
#